data_9bf3b332e34d8434298cecc0379f8426
#
_entry.id   9bf3b332e34d8434298cecc0379f8426
#
_cell.length_a   1.000
_cell.length_b   1.000
_cell.length_c   1.000
_cell.angle_alpha   90.00
_cell.angle_beta   90.00
_cell.angle_gamma   90.00
#
_symmetry.space_group_name_H-M   'P 1'
#
loop_
_entity.id
_entity.type
_entity.pdbx_description
1 polymer ?
#
loop_
_entity_poly.entity_id
_entity_poly.type
_entity_poly.pdbx_seq_one_letter_code
_entity_poly.pdbx_strand_id
1 'polypeptide(L)'
;MHFAFPPRKSSYSHPYAARSSRSPFLRRTRLPQYLGLFALGAFCLYFLFLRSPAPTKPPPGTPGAVVVTVIDPDLSKSYIEAIKDNRKDYAARHGYVTFFPNTTDYALGDSPKSWSTIPALRHAMTLYPHTSYFFYLTSTALIMNPSLSLHSHIMAPTRLESLTLTDIPVVPPDSVIKTFSHLRGDRIDFVMTQDQEGLAGGSLILRSGEWAKYFLDAWFDPLYRSYNFQKAEAHALEHIVQWHGTILAKLALVPQRILNSYTRDQSGRTDGIYVEGDFVANFHGCQRDENRNCEEEMQPLL
;
A
#
# COMPACT_ATOMS: atom_id res chain seq x y z
N MET A 1 69.93 22.04 -4.11
CA MET A 1 69.30 23.37 -4.12
C MET A 1 68.59 23.55 -2.76
N HIS A 2 69.11 24.40 -1.89
CA HIS A 2 68.52 24.67 -0.57
C HIS A 2 67.61 25.89 -0.70
N PHE A 3 66.35 25.76 -0.43
CA PHE A 3 65.41 26.89 -0.29
C PHE A 3 65.50 27.42 1.10
N ALA A 4 66.00 28.66 1.25
CA ALA A 4 66.05 29.41 2.52
C ALA A 4 64.65 30.01 2.77
N PHE A 5 64.09 29.74 3.94
CA PHE A 5 62.87 30.40 4.42
C PHE A 5 63.15 31.83 4.84
N PRO A 6 62.28 32.81 4.50
CA PRO A 6 62.46 34.19 4.96
C PRO A 6 62.25 34.32 6.48
N PRO A 7 62.94 35.25 7.15
CA PRO A 7 62.87 35.41 8.59
C PRO A 7 61.48 35.89 9.05
N ARG A 8 60.96 35.26 10.11
CA ARG A 8 59.71 35.67 10.77
C ARG A 8 59.87 37.09 11.30
N LYS A 9 58.99 38.01 10.88
CA LYS A 9 58.82 39.30 11.51
C LYS A 9 58.25 39.13 12.90
N SER A 10 58.98 39.53 13.96
CA SER A 10 58.47 39.63 15.32
C SER A 10 57.50 40.82 15.39
N SER A 11 56.23 40.55 15.68
CA SER A 11 55.27 41.61 15.98
C SER A 11 55.49 42.09 17.43
N TYR A 12 56.00 43.27 17.59
CA TYR A 12 56.01 43.97 18.90
C TYR A 12 54.54 44.22 19.30
N SER A 13 54.15 43.66 20.41
CA SER A 13 52.87 43.99 21.05
C SER A 13 53.00 45.28 21.83
N HIS A 14 52.24 46.28 21.42
CA HIS A 14 52.14 47.53 22.19
C HIS A 14 51.52 47.28 23.59
N PRO A 15 52.15 47.75 24.67
CA PRO A 15 51.69 47.48 26.02
C PRO A 15 50.48 48.30 26.50
N TYR A 16 49.84 49.08 25.66
CA TYR A 16 48.71 49.93 26.05
C TYR A 16 47.53 49.76 25.06
N ALA A 17 46.93 48.58 25.00
CA ALA A 17 45.60 48.45 24.48
C ALA A 17 44.61 48.73 25.65
N ALA A 18 43.97 49.89 25.65
CA ALA A 18 42.91 50.20 26.61
C ALA A 18 41.79 49.07 26.51
N ARG A 19 41.66 48.31 27.59
CA ARG A 19 40.53 47.39 27.77
C ARG A 19 39.26 48.24 27.82
N SER A 20 38.51 48.32 26.74
CA SER A 20 37.16 48.87 26.78
C SER A 20 36.33 47.95 27.66
N SER A 21 36.05 48.44 28.89
CA SER A 21 35.06 47.76 29.76
C SER A 21 33.68 47.91 29.12
N ARG A 22 33.30 46.92 28.34
CA ARG A 22 31.91 46.80 27.92
C ARG A 22 31.06 46.53 29.16
N SER A 23 30.22 47.49 29.51
CA SER A 23 29.36 47.44 30.68
C SER A 23 28.53 46.16 30.71
N PRO A 24 28.46 45.45 31.85
CA PRO A 24 27.67 44.20 31.97
C PRO A 24 26.16 44.41 31.84
N PHE A 25 25.71 45.68 31.80
CA PHE A 25 24.29 46.03 31.76
C PHE A 25 23.60 45.74 30.42
N LEU A 26 24.31 45.77 29.32
CA LEU A 26 23.74 45.49 27.98
C LEU A 26 23.59 43.99 27.68
N ARG A 27 24.24 43.11 28.42
CA ARG A 27 24.08 41.63 28.24
C ARG A 27 22.83 41.07 28.91
N ARG A 28 22.33 41.75 29.96
CA ARG A 28 21.21 41.25 30.76
C ARG A 28 19.84 41.45 30.10
N THR A 29 19.72 42.38 29.16
CA THR A 29 18.45 42.71 28.50
C THR A 29 18.18 41.86 27.24
N ARG A 30 19.21 41.22 26.68
CA ARG A 30 19.02 40.42 25.47
C ARG A 30 18.64 38.95 25.73
N LEU A 31 18.99 38.40 26.88
CA LEU A 31 18.69 37.02 27.25
C LEU A 31 17.18 36.75 27.26
N PRO A 32 16.29 37.55 27.84
CA PRO A 32 14.86 37.33 27.78
C PRO A 32 14.29 37.51 26.36
N GLN A 33 14.91 38.35 25.50
CA GLN A 33 14.51 38.48 24.10
C GLN A 33 14.86 37.23 23.29
N TYR A 34 16.03 36.62 23.49
CA TYR A 34 16.42 35.36 22.84
C TYR A 34 15.60 34.20 23.35
N LEU A 35 15.26 34.15 24.65
CA LEU A 35 14.36 33.16 25.22
C LEU A 35 12.94 33.28 24.65
N GLY A 36 12.44 34.51 24.47
CA GLY A 36 11.13 34.75 23.83
C GLY A 36 11.09 34.31 22.36
N LEU A 37 12.15 34.63 21.58
CA LEU A 37 12.28 34.19 20.19
C LEU A 37 12.42 32.68 20.09
N PHE A 38 13.16 32.03 20.98
CA PHE A 38 13.29 30.58 21.02
C PHE A 38 11.94 29.89 21.36
N ALA A 39 11.23 30.42 22.37
CA ALA A 39 9.92 29.93 22.77
C ALA A 39 8.89 30.08 21.62
N LEU A 40 8.91 31.25 20.95
CA LEU A 40 8.06 31.49 19.78
C LEU A 40 8.41 30.52 18.61
N GLY A 41 9.70 30.35 18.33
CA GLY A 41 10.17 29.40 17.33
C GLY A 41 9.77 27.93 17.63
N ALA A 42 9.96 27.52 18.89
CA ALA A 42 9.55 26.20 19.35
C ALA A 42 8.01 25.99 19.29
N PHE A 43 7.25 27.05 19.63
CA PHE A 43 5.80 27.06 19.52
C PHE A 43 5.33 26.95 18.05
N CYS A 44 5.93 27.71 17.16
CA CYS A 44 5.65 27.63 15.73
C CYS A 44 6.01 26.23 15.17
N LEU A 45 7.15 25.67 15.52
CA LEU A 45 7.56 24.32 15.14
C LEU A 45 6.59 23.27 15.68
N TYR A 46 6.16 23.39 16.94
CA TYR A 46 5.15 22.49 17.53
C TYR A 46 3.84 22.54 16.74
N PHE A 47 3.32 23.73 16.42
CA PHE A 47 2.07 23.88 15.66
C PHE A 47 2.19 23.43 14.20
N LEU A 48 3.33 23.68 13.56
CA LEU A 48 3.53 23.32 12.16
C LEU A 48 3.85 21.83 11.95
N PHE A 49 4.58 21.19 12.87
CA PHE A 49 5.10 19.86 12.66
C PHE A 49 4.57 18.77 13.61
N LEU A 50 4.13 19.14 14.81
CA LEU A 50 3.68 18.16 15.82
C LEU A 50 2.17 18.12 16.03
N ARG A 51 1.44 19.15 15.59
CA ARG A 51 -0.01 19.13 15.64
C ARG A 51 -0.56 18.43 14.39
N SER A 52 -0.50 17.11 14.37
CA SER A 52 -1.28 16.34 13.40
C SER A 52 -2.76 16.65 13.63
N PRO A 53 -3.53 16.98 12.57
CA PRO A 53 -4.97 17.13 12.71
C PRO A 53 -5.53 15.83 13.29
N ALA A 54 -6.35 15.95 14.35
CA ALA A 54 -7.03 14.80 14.92
C ALA A 54 -7.80 14.09 13.81
N PRO A 55 -7.79 12.74 13.75
CA PRO A 55 -8.53 12.02 12.74
C PRO A 55 -10.01 12.42 12.84
N THR A 56 -10.51 13.06 11.80
CA THR A 56 -11.91 13.46 11.70
C THR A 56 -12.74 12.18 11.66
N LYS A 57 -13.69 12.07 12.60
CA LYS A 57 -14.61 10.93 12.63
C LYS A 57 -15.36 10.90 11.29
N PRO A 58 -15.42 9.73 10.60
CA PRO A 58 -16.12 9.65 9.33
C PRO A 58 -17.59 10.06 9.49
N PRO A 59 -18.19 10.66 8.45
CA PRO A 59 -19.61 11.02 8.46
C PRO A 59 -20.49 9.82 8.76
N PRO A 60 -21.66 10.00 9.42
CA PRO A 60 -22.63 8.93 9.61
C PRO A 60 -23.01 8.28 8.26
N GLY A 61 -23.13 6.95 8.24
CA GLY A 61 -23.46 6.20 7.03
C GLY A 61 -22.27 5.91 6.11
N THR A 62 -21.03 6.29 6.49
CA THR A 62 -19.84 5.91 5.74
C THR A 62 -19.64 4.38 5.81
N PRO A 63 -19.51 3.67 4.68
CA PRO A 63 -19.25 2.25 4.68
C PRO A 63 -17.84 1.95 5.24
N GLY A 64 -17.71 0.88 6.01
CA GLY A 64 -16.41 0.47 6.56
C GLY A 64 -15.42 0.01 5.48
N ALA A 65 -15.93 -0.56 4.39
CA ALA A 65 -15.13 -0.99 3.24
C ALA A 65 -15.91 -0.86 1.92
N VAL A 66 -15.16 -0.77 0.82
CA VAL A 66 -15.65 -0.91 -0.55
C VAL A 66 -15.05 -2.17 -1.15
N VAL A 67 -15.90 -3.08 -1.63
CA VAL A 67 -15.47 -4.25 -2.42
C VAL A 67 -15.43 -3.86 -3.88
N VAL A 68 -14.25 -3.89 -4.47
CA VAL A 68 -13.99 -3.47 -5.86
C VAL A 68 -13.73 -4.71 -6.71
N THR A 69 -14.49 -4.87 -7.78
CA THR A 69 -14.24 -5.88 -8.81
C THR A 69 -14.38 -5.25 -10.18
N VAL A 70 -13.34 -5.28 -10.98
CA VAL A 70 -13.40 -4.81 -12.38
C VAL A 70 -14.05 -5.88 -13.23
N ILE A 71 -15.04 -5.48 -14.01
CA ILE A 71 -15.81 -6.37 -14.89
C ILE A 71 -15.32 -6.20 -16.33
N ASP A 72 -15.01 -7.30 -16.97
CA ASP A 72 -14.82 -7.31 -18.42
C ASP A 72 -16.20 -7.48 -19.08
N PRO A 73 -16.68 -6.52 -19.89
CA PRO A 73 -17.99 -6.62 -20.53
C PRO A 73 -18.08 -7.74 -21.57
N ASP A 74 -16.95 -8.33 -21.98
CA ASP A 74 -16.92 -9.46 -22.91
C ASP A 74 -17.26 -10.81 -22.24
N LEU A 75 -17.35 -10.84 -20.90
CA LEU A 75 -17.78 -12.02 -20.16
C LEU A 75 -19.28 -12.29 -20.33
N SER A 76 -19.72 -13.55 -20.13
CA SER A 76 -21.13 -13.91 -20.17
C SER A 76 -21.94 -13.15 -19.10
N LYS A 77 -23.20 -12.85 -19.40
CA LYS A 77 -24.06 -12.14 -18.45
C LYS A 77 -24.31 -12.94 -17.19
N SER A 78 -24.47 -14.26 -17.30
CA SER A 78 -24.64 -15.17 -16.18
C SER A 78 -23.43 -15.13 -15.24
N TYR A 79 -22.23 -15.16 -15.80
CA TYR A 79 -21.00 -15.08 -15.04
C TYR A 79 -20.85 -13.74 -14.31
N ILE A 80 -21.13 -12.64 -15.02
CA ILE A 80 -21.07 -11.29 -14.43
C ILE A 80 -22.03 -11.15 -13.25
N GLU A 81 -23.29 -11.61 -13.40
CA GLU A 81 -24.26 -11.51 -12.30
C GLU A 81 -23.89 -12.40 -11.11
N ALA A 82 -23.43 -13.63 -11.35
CA ALA A 82 -22.97 -14.51 -10.28
C ALA A 82 -21.81 -13.89 -9.46
N ILE A 83 -20.83 -13.28 -10.15
CA ILE A 83 -19.75 -12.55 -9.50
C ILE A 83 -20.30 -11.38 -8.67
N LYS A 84 -21.17 -10.56 -9.26
CA LYS A 84 -21.73 -9.40 -8.56
C LYS A 84 -22.53 -9.82 -7.33
N ASP A 85 -23.34 -10.85 -7.45
CA ASP A 85 -24.20 -11.31 -6.35
C ASP A 85 -23.37 -11.86 -5.19
N ASN A 86 -22.32 -12.64 -5.45
CA ASN A 86 -21.37 -13.09 -4.43
C ASN A 86 -20.76 -11.91 -3.63
N ARG A 87 -20.41 -10.80 -4.28
CA ARG A 87 -19.86 -9.60 -3.61
C ARG A 87 -20.93 -8.79 -2.88
N LYS A 88 -22.13 -8.65 -3.48
CA LYS A 88 -23.25 -7.94 -2.86
C LYS A 88 -23.70 -8.63 -1.58
N ASP A 89 -23.79 -9.96 -1.58
CA ASP A 89 -24.15 -10.74 -0.41
C ASP A 89 -23.15 -10.56 0.74
N TYR A 90 -21.86 -10.61 0.41
CA TYR A 90 -20.82 -10.32 1.38
C TYR A 90 -20.89 -8.88 1.92
N ALA A 91 -21.01 -7.91 1.03
CA ALA A 91 -21.07 -6.51 1.38
C ALA A 91 -22.29 -6.19 2.28
N ALA A 92 -23.46 -6.75 1.93
CA ALA A 92 -24.69 -6.58 2.71
C ALA A 92 -24.55 -7.09 4.15
N ARG A 93 -23.86 -8.23 4.37
CA ARG A 93 -23.64 -8.81 5.71
C ARG A 93 -22.80 -7.92 6.63
N HIS A 94 -21.91 -7.12 6.08
CA HIS A 94 -20.94 -6.32 6.84
C HIS A 94 -21.19 -4.81 6.77
N GLY A 95 -22.25 -4.36 6.10
CA GLY A 95 -22.49 -2.93 5.88
C GLY A 95 -21.44 -2.28 4.96
N TYR A 96 -20.86 -3.07 4.05
CA TYR A 96 -19.96 -2.60 3.02
C TYR A 96 -20.73 -2.21 1.77
N VAL A 97 -20.03 -1.58 0.81
CA VAL A 97 -20.59 -1.29 -0.52
C VAL A 97 -19.76 -1.99 -1.58
N THR A 98 -20.37 -2.21 -2.74
CA THR A 98 -19.70 -2.79 -3.90
C THR A 98 -19.49 -1.75 -4.97
N PHE A 99 -18.39 -1.86 -5.72
CA PHE A 99 -18.09 -1.01 -6.87
C PHE A 99 -17.63 -1.89 -8.03
N PHE A 100 -18.37 -1.85 -9.14
CA PHE A 100 -18.20 -2.69 -10.32
C PHE A 100 -17.94 -1.86 -11.58
N PRO A 101 -16.75 -1.25 -11.73
CA PRO A 101 -16.41 -0.57 -12.97
C PRO A 101 -16.09 -1.58 -14.08
N ASN A 102 -16.22 -1.16 -15.34
CA ASN A 102 -15.82 -1.98 -16.47
C ASN A 102 -14.35 -1.72 -16.84
N THR A 103 -13.72 -2.70 -17.47
CA THR A 103 -12.37 -2.51 -18.03
C THR A 103 -12.31 -1.35 -19.03
N THR A 104 -13.43 -1.12 -19.75
CA THR A 104 -13.57 -0.05 -20.75
C THR A 104 -13.76 1.35 -20.19
N ASP A 105 -13.98 1.49 -18.88
CA ASP A 105 -14.15 2.79 -18.23
C ASP A 105 -12.82 3.56 -18.10
N TYR A 106 -11.70 2.90 -18.39
CA TYR A 106 -10.37 3.46 -18.21
C TYR A 106 -9.58 3.48 -19.51
N ALA A 107 -8.93 4.61 -19.79
CA ALA A 107 -8.08 4.80 -20.96
C ALA A 107 -6.73 4.08 -20.77
N LEU A 108 -6.69 2.79 -21.08
CA LEU A 108 -5.49 1.95 -20.93
C LEU A 108 -4.53 2.04 -22.13
N GLY A 109 -4.98 2.59 -23.28
CA GLY A 109 -4.23 2.54 -24.54
C GLY A 109 -4.04 1.08 -24.97
N ASP A 110 -2.82 0.73 -25.35
CA ASP A 110 -2.44 -0.64 -25.74
C ASP A 110 -2.06 -1.54 -24.56
N SER A 111 -2.21 -1.03 -23.31
CA SER A 111 -1.88 -1.82 -22.12
C SER A 111 -2.91 -2.92 -21.88
N PRO A 112 -2.51 -4.08 -21.35
CA PRO A 112 -3.43 -5.17 -20.98
C PRO A 112 -4.59 -4.71 -20.08
N LYS A 113 -5.77 -5.32 -20.24
CA LYS A 113 -6.99 -5.00 -19.45
C LYS A 113 -6.76 -5.11 -17.93
N SER A 114 -5.82 -5.92 -17.48
CA SER A 114 -5.48 -6.10 -16.07
C SER A 114 -5.01 -4.82 -15.37
N TRP A 115 -4.41 -3.88 -16.11
CA TRP A 115 -4.07 -2.55 -15.61
C TRP A 115 -5.27 -1.74 -15.10
N SER A 116 -6.50 -2.08 -15.51
CA SER A 116 -7.72 -1.41 -15.04
C SER A 116 -7.95 -1.50 -13.53
N THR A 117 -7.36 -2.47 -12.87
CA THR A 117 -7.43 -2.66 -11.41
C THR A 117 -6.99 -1.41 -10.65
N ILE A 118 -5.93 -0.76 -11.10
CA ILE A 118 -5.30 0.36 -10.39
C ILE A 118 -6.16 1.61 -10.47
N PRO A 119 -6.57 2.10 -11.66
CA PRO A 119 -7.47 3.24 -11.76
C PRO A 119 -8.85 2.93 -11.17
N ALA A 120 -9.32 1.68 -11.16
CA ALA A 120 -10.57 1.29 -10.51
C ALA A 120 -10.51 1.52 -8.99
N LEU A 121 -9.44 1.09 -8.34
CA LEU A 121 -9.19 1.35 -6.91
C LEU A 121 -9.09 2.86 -6.64
N ARG A 122 -8.36 3.59 -7.47
CA ARG A 122 -8.22 5.05 -7.35
C ARG A 122 -9.56 5.78 -7.52
N HIS A 123 -10.41 5.29 -8.46
CA HIS A 123 -11.76 5.79 -8.69
C HIS A 123 -12.67 5.52 -7.49
N ALA A 124 -12.63 4.29 -6.95
CA ALA A 124 -13.36 3.95 -5.73
C ALA A 124 -13.00 4.87 -4.55
N MET A 125 -11.70 5.19 -4.37
CA MET A 125 -11.25 6.14 -3.33
C MET A 125 -11.78 7.56 -3.54
N THR A 126 -12.06 7.95 -4.78
CA THR A 126 -12.66 9.25 -5.10
C THR A 126 -14.15 9.28 -4.78
N LEU A 127 -14.86 8.19 -5.08
CA LEU A 127 -16.30 8.07 -4.80
C LEU A 127 -16.59 7.89 -3.29
N TYR A 128 -15.69 7.22 -2.57
CA TYR A 128 -15.86 6.89 -1.16
C TYR A 128 -14.70 7.43 -0.30
N PRO A 129 -14.51 8.75 -0.21
CA PRO A 129 -13.31 9.36 0.37
C PRO A 129 -13.17 9.13 1.89
N HIS A 130 -14.22 8.76 2.57
CA HIS A 130 -14.23 8.55 4.03
C HIS A 130 -14.19 7.06 4.43
N THR A 131 -14.24 6.15 3.46
CA THR A 131 -14.16 4.69 3.70
C THR A 131 -12.79 4.30 4.22
N SER A 132 -12.74 3.34 5.13
CA SER A 132 -11.49 2.89 5.75
C SER A 132 -10.68 1.94 4.87
N TYR A 133 -11.34 1.04 4.14
CA TYR A 133 -10.68 -0.04 3.39
C TYR A 133 -11.25 -0.20 1.99
N PHE A 134 -10.38 -0.51 1.05
CA PHE A 134 -10.72 -0.91 -0.33
C PHE A 134 -10.22 -2.32 -0.56
N PHE A 135 -11.14 -3.24 -0.73
CA PHE A 135 -10.87 -4.65 -0.98
C PHE A 135 -11.09 -4.95 -2.46
N TYR A 136 -9.98 -5.12 -3.19
CA TYR A 136 -10.05 -5.60 -4.57
C TYR A 136 -10.09 -7.11 -4.61
N LEU A 137 -10.99 -7.63 -5.42
CA LEU A 137 -11.11 -9.04 -5.72
C LEU A 137 -11.31 -9.23 -7.23
N THR A 138 -10.46 -10.03 -7.86
CA THR A 138 -10.56 -10.34 -9.30
C THR A 138 -11.87 -11.03 -9.64
N SER A 139 -12.33 -10.92 -10.88
CA SER A 139 -13.52 -11.62 -11.37
C SER A 139 -13.37 -13.14 -11.33
N THR A 140 -12.15 -13.67 -11.28
CA THR A 140 -11.87 -15.11 -11.19
C THR A 140 -11.84 -15.67 -9.77
N ALA A 141 -12.33 -14.95 -8.79
CA ALA A 141 -12.34 -15.42 -7.40
C ALA A 141 -13.75 -15.30 -6.78
N LEU A 142 -14.04 -16.11 -5.79
CA LEU A 142 -15.27 -16.07 -5.00
C LEU A 142 -14.97 -15.83 -3.52
N ILE A 143 -15.82 -15.06 -2.84
CA ILE A 143 -15.84 -15.00 -1.38
C ILE A 143 -16.60 -16.24 -0.91
N MET A 144 -15.88 -17.14 -0.24
CA MET A 144 -16.40 -18.46 0.17
C MET A 144 -16.89 -18.45 1.61
N ASN A 145 -16.26 -17.67 2.46
CA ASN A 145 -16.70 -17.51 3.86
C ASN A 145 -17.19 -16.08 4.13
N PRO A 146 -18.45 -15.79 3.81
CA PRO A 146 -18.98 -14.44 3.97
C PRO A 146 -19.20 -14.03 5.43
N SER A 147 -18.97 -14.90 6.41
CA SER A 147 -19.05 -14.54 7.84
C SER A 147 -17.82 -13.75 8.32
N LEU A 148 -16.70 -13.83 7.61
CA LEU A 148 -15.45 -13.18 7.98
C LEU A 148 -15.43 -11.71 7.56
N SER A 149 -15.45 -10.77 8.53
CA SER A 149 -15.31 -9.35 8.18
C SER A 149 -13.84 -9.00 7.86
N LEU A 150 -13.61 -8.07 6.96
CA LEU A 150 -12.25 -7.59 6.65
C LEU A 150 -11.50 -7.14 7.89
N HIS A 151 -12.20 -6.42 8.79
CA HIS A 151 -11.56 -5.89 9.98
C HIS A 151 -11.10 -7.01 10.93
N SER A 152 -12.02 -7.87 11.36
CA SER A 152 -11.69 -8.92 12.35
C SER A 152 -10.81 -10.02 11.78
N HIS A 153 -10.96 -10.34 10.51
CA HIS A 153 -10.21 -11.41 9.87
C HIS A 153 -8.75 -11.01 9.57
N ILE A 154 -8.54 -9.77 9.10
CA ILE A 154 -7.24 -9.34 8.59
C ILE A 154 -6.79 -8.00 9.17
N MET A 155 -7.63 -6.93 9.09
CA MET A 155 -7.19 -5.55 9.23
C MET A 155 -7.11 -5.02 10.66
N ALA A 156 -7.59 -5.74 11.67
CA ALA A 156 -7.37 -5.38 13.07
C ALA A 156 -5.85 -5.36 13.36
N PRO A 157 -5.28 -4.29 13.93
CA PRO A 157 -3.83 -4.12 14.00
C PRO A 157 -3.07 -5.30 14.57
N THR A 158 -3.50 -5.84 15.71
CA THR A 158 -2.87 -7.01 16.35
C THR A 158 -3.00 -8.28 15.52
N ARG A 159 -4.14 -8.44 14.83
CA ARG A 159 -4.36 -9.58 13.93
C ARG A 159 -3.45 -9.49 12.72
N LEU A 160 -3.37 -8.31 12.08
CA LEU A 160 -2.53 -8.07 10.92
C LEU A 160 -1.04 -8.29 11.25
N GLU A 161 -0.59 -7.82 12.42
CA GLU A 161 0.77 -8.11 12.90
C GLU A 161 1.03 -9.62 13.00
N SER A 162 0.08 -10.38 13.55
CA SER A 162 0.22 -11.84 13.69
C SER A 162 0.18 -12.61 12.37
N LEU A 163 -0.41 -12.02 11.33
CA LEU A 163 -0.51 -12.63 10.00
C LEU A 163 0.66 -12.25 9.10
N THR A 164 1.34 -11.13 9.39
CA THR A 164 2.38 -10.61 8.51
C THR A 164 3.58 -11.56 8.45
N LEU A 165 3.92 -11.96 7.23
CA LEU A 165 5.10 -12.76 6.93
C LEU A 165 6.33 -11.85 6.95
N THR A 166 7.30 -12.16 7.82
CA THR A 166 8.50 -11.35 8.06
C THR A 166 9.76 -12.04 7.57
N ASP A 167 10.76 -11.25 7.19
CA ASP A 167 12.09 -11.73 6.75
C ASP A 167 12.07 -12.71 5.57
N ILE A 168 10.99 -12.71 4.77
CA ILE A 168 10.87 -13.52 3.56
C ILE A 168 11.19 -12.69 2.32
N PRO A 169 11.70 -13.29 1.22
CA PRO A 169 11.84 -12.61 -0.06
C PRO A 169 10.53 -11.98 -0.50
N VAL A 170 10.55 -10.69 -0.87
CA VAL A 170 9.33 -9.98 -1.26
C VAL A 170 8.80 -10.44 -2.63
N VAL A 171 9.71 -10.94 -3.48
CA VAL A 171 9.38 -11.64 -4.71
C VAL A 171 10.13 -12.98 -4.69
N PRO A 172 9.42 -14.11 -4.60
CA PRO A 172 10.04 -15.42 -4.58
C PRO A 172 10.64 -15.79 -5.96
N PRO A 173 11.58 -16.76 -6.01
CA PRO A 173 12.26 -17.36 -4.85
C PRO A 173 13.47 -16.56 -4.36
N ASP A 174 14.03 -15.65 -5.18
CA ASP A 174 15.42 -15.22 -5.06
C ASP A 174 15.62 -13.73 -4.75
N SER A 175 14.54 -12.96 -4.49
CA SER A 175 14.71 -11.55 -4.16
C SER A 175 15.59 -11.37 -2.92
N VAL A 176 16.64 -10.57 -3.05
CA VAL A 176 17.48 -10.16 -1.91
C VAL A 176 16.75 -9.18 -1.00
N ILE A 177 15.70 -8.52 -1.53
CA ILE A 177 14.83 -7.64 -0.75
C ILE A 177 13.82 -8.49 -0.01
N LYS A 178 13.77 -8.32 1.31
CA LYS A 178 12.89 -9.06 2.20
C LYS A 178 11.86 -8.14 2.85
N THR A 179 10.75 -8.75 3.27
CA THR A 179 9.77 -8.07 4.13
C THR A 179 10.43 -7.66 5.45
N PHE A 180 9.96 -6.57 6.04
CA PHE A 180 10.50 -6.10 7.31
C PHE A 180 10.21 -7.07 8.44
N SER A 181 11.17 -7.22 9.37
CA SER A 181 11.02 -8.08 10.56
C SER A 181 9.99 -7.54 11.56
N HIS A 182 9.74 -6.24 11.55
CA HIS A 182 8.80 -5.58 12.44
C HIS A 182 7.97 -4.53 11.70
N LEU A 183 6.71 -4.85 11.44
CA LEU A 183 5.71 -3.92 10.96
C LEU A 183 4.57 -3.85 11.96
N ARG A 184 4.27 -2.63 12.42
CA ARG A 184 3.10 -2.40 13.26
C ARG A 184 1.84 -2.39 12.41
N GLY A 185 0.80 -3.12 12.80
CA GLY A 185 -0.44 -3.25 12.03
C GLY A 185 -1.17 -1.93 11.79
N ASP A 186 -1.00 -0.93 12.68
CA ASP A 186 -1.54 0.41 12.50
C ASP A 186 -0.79 1.23 11.42
N ARG A 187 0.39 0.78 11.00
CA ARG A 187 1.23 1.41 9.98
C ARG A 187 1.16 0.75 8.61
N ILE A 188 0.51 -0.40 8.53
CA ILE A 188 0.33 -1.13 7.28
C ILE A 188 -0.86 -0.53 6.53
N ASP A 189 -0.64 -0.15 5.29
CA ASP A 189 -1.64 0.45 4.42
C ASP A 189 -1.97 -0.42 3.20
N PHE A 190 -1.18 -1.46 2.93
CA PHE A 190 -1.36 -2.38 1.82
C PHE A 190 -1.18 -3.83 2.27
N VAL A 191 -2.15 -4.69 1.99
CA VAL A 191 -2.14 -6.12 2.33
C VAL A 191 -2.40 -6.94 1.08
N MET A 192 -1.55 -7.91 0.84
CA MET A 192 -1.71 -8.88 -0.24
C MET A 192 -1.02 -10.20 0.10
N THR A 193 -1.07 -11.13 -0.82
CA THR A 193 -0.39 -12.42 -0.73
C THR A 193 0.72 -12.53 -1.78
N GLN A 194 1.56 -13.52 -1.63
CA GLN A 194 2.47 -13.95 -2.67
C GLN A 194 2.22 -15.43 -2.99
N ASP A 195 2.47 -15.80 -4.22
CA ASP A 195 2.54 -17.17 -4.66
C ASP A 195 3.99 -17.51 -5.10
N GLN A 196 4.18 -18.59 -5.82
CA GLN A 196 5.52 -18.92 -6.31
C GLN A 196 5.98 -18.08 -7.49
N GLU A 197 5.07 -17.40 -8.16
CA GLU A 197 5.39 -16.57 -9.33
C GLU A 197 5.70 -15.11 -8.94
N GLY A 198 5.35 -14.69 -7.72
CA GLY A 198 5.54 -13.33 -7.27
C GLY A 198 4.44 -12.79 -6.36
N LEU A 199 4.14 -11.52 -6.50
CA LEU A 199 3.05 -10.87 -5.77
C LEU A 199 1.70 -11.19 -6.42
N ALA A 200 0.81 -11.84 -5.65
CA ALA A 200 -0.47 -12.35 -6.14
C ALA A 200 -1.57 -11.27 -6.12
N GLY A 201 -1.71 -10.55 -7.22
CA GLY A 201 -2.63 -9.39 -7.35
C GLY A 201 -4.12 -9.71 -7.44
N GLY A 202 -4.54 -10.98 -7.40
CA GLY A 202 -5.96 -11.38 -7.53
C GLY A 202 -6.85 -10.97 -6.35
N SER A 203 -6.25 -10.71 -5.20
CA SER A 203 -6.93 -10.22 -4.00
C SER A 203 -5.99 -9.33 -3.20
N LEU A 204 -6.41 -8.12 -2.88
CA LEU A 204 -5.62 -7.17 -2.10
C LEU A 204 -6.51 -6.21 -1.31
N ILE A 205 -5.97 -5.65 -0.23
CA ILE A 205 -6.65 -4.66 0.60
C ILE A 205 -5.77 -3.43 0.73
N LEU A 206 -6.35 -2.25 0.46
CA LEU A 206 -5.74 -0.95 0.70
C LEU A 206 -6.48 -0.24 1.83
N ARG A 207 -5.72 0.33 2.78
CA ARG A 207 -6.23 1.28 3.75
C ARG A 207 -6.35 2.65 3.09
N SER A 208 -7.49 3.31 3.27
CA SER A 208 -7.69 4.67 2.76
C SER A 208 -6.69 5.66 3.34
N GLY A 209 -6.21 6.57 2.52
CA GLY A 209 -5.29 7.62 2.93
C GLY A 209 -4.52 8.23 1.77
N GLU A 210 -3.79 9.30 2.04
CA GLU A 210 -2.99 9.97 1.01
C GLU A 210 -1.87 9.07 0.48
N TRP A 211 -1.32 8.20 1.35
CA TRP A 211 -0.32 7.23 0.92
C TRP A 211 -0.87 6.26 -0.14
N ALA A 212 -2.09 5.73 0.07
CA ALA A 212 -2.69 4.79 -0.87
C ALA A 212 -2.98 5.44 -2.23
N LYS A 213 -3.42 6.70 -2.24
CA LYS A 213 -3.61 7.47 -3.47
C LYS A 213 -2.28 7.65 -4.21
N TYR A 214 -1.25 8.13 -3.50
CA TYR A 214 0.10 8.26 -4.04
C TYR A 214 0.63 6.95 -4.59
N PHE A 215 0.46 5.86 -3.85
CA PHE A 215 0.91 4.53 -4.28
C PHE A 215 0.22 4.07 -5.56
N LEU A 216 -1.11 4.22 -5.67
CA LEU A 216 -1.85 3.87 -6.88
C LEU A 216 -1.44 4.74 -8.07
N ASP A 217 -1.25 6.04 -7.85
CA ASP A 217 -0.80 6.96 -8.90
C ASP A 217 0.62 6.60 -9.38
N ALA A 218 1.53 6.22 -8.46
CA ALA A 218 2.87 5.75 -8.78
C ALA A 218 2.87 4.38 -9.50
N TRP A 219 1.98 3.46 -9.09
CA TRP A 219 1.87 2.15 -9.75
C TRP A 219 1.30 2.27 -11.16
N PHE A 220 0.37 3.22 -11.39
CA PHE A 220 -0.25 3.47 -12.70
C PHE A 220 0.57 4.42 -13.59
N ASP A 221 1.80 4.74 -13.22
CA ASP A 221 2.65 5.65 -13.98
C ASP A 221 2.80 5.19 -15.45
N PRO A 222 2.68 6.09 -16.44
CA PRO A 222 2.86 5.77 -17.85
C PRO A 222 4.19 5.08 -18.16
N LEU A 223 5.25 5.39 -17.39
CA LEU A 223 6.56 4.77 -17.56
C LEU A 223 6.48 3.25 -17.33
N TYR A 224 5.88 2.80 -16.22
CA TYR A 224 5.73 1.38 -15.94
C TYR A 224 4.83 0.69 -16.97
N ARG A 225 3.79 1.33 -17.43
CA ARG A 225 2.93 0.78 -18.49
C ARG A 225 3.66 0.64 -19.83
N SER A 226 4.60 1.52 -20.12
CA SER A 226 5.39 1.50 -21.36
C SER A 226 6.45 0.39 -21.40
N TYR A 227 6.87 -0.17 -20.27
CA TYR A 227 7.88 -1.23 -20.23
C TYR A 227 7.43 -2.59 -20.78
N ASN A 228 6.14 -2.75 -21.06
CA ASN A 228 5.58 -4.00 -21.59
C ASN A 228 6.03 -5.25 -20.81
N PHE A 229 5.96 -5.19 -19.49
CA PHE A 229 6.30 -6.31 -18.61
C PHE A 229 5.46 -7.56 -18.93
N GLN A 230 6.07 -8.74 -18.88
CA GLN A 230 5.37 -10.01 -19.16
C GLN A 230 4.13 -10.24 -18.28
N LYS A 231 4.18 -9.83 -17.00
CA LYS A 231 3.07 -9.89 -16.06
C LYS A 231 2.41 -8.52 -15.85
N ALA A 232 2.57 -7.62 -16.81
CA ALA A 232 1.95 -6.29 -16.82
C ALA A 232 2.07 -5.55 -15.46
N GLU A 233 0.92 -5.19 -14.85
CA GLU A 233 0.83 -4.47 -13.58
C GLU A 233 1.46 -5.23 -12.40
N ALA A 234 1.43 -6.55 -12.42
CA ALA A 234 2.04 -7.36 -11.36
C ALA A 234 3.57 -7.21 -11.33
N HIS A 235 4.24 -7.30 -12.48
CA HIS A 235 5.69 -7.02 -12.56
C HIS A 235 6.04 -5.58 -12.19
N ALA A 236 5.22 -4.61 -12.60
CA ALA A 236 5.41 -3.22 -12.19
C ALA A 236 5.34 -3.09 -10.66
N LEU A 237 4.38 -3.76 -10.03
CA LEU A 237 4.25 -3.80 -8.57
C LEU A 237 5.49 -4.42 -7.91
N GLU A 238 5.93 -5.57 -8.39
CA GLU A 238 7.13 -6.26 -7.91
C GLU A 238 8.36 -5.35 -7.99
N HIS A 239 8.51 -4.63 -9.10
CA HIS A 239 9.57 -3.67 -9.26
C HIS A 239 9.46 -2.52 -8.24
N ILE A 240 8.30 -1.89 -8.13
CA ILE A 240 8.05 -0.77 -7.21
C ILE A 240 8.36 -1.17 -5.77
N VAL A 241 7.85 -2.32 -5.32
CA VAL A 241 8.02 -2.78 -3.94
C VAL A 241 9.49 -3.06 -3.62
N GLN A 242 10.25 -3.61 -4.56
CA GLN A 242 11.67 -3.90 -4.36
C GLN A 242 12.53 -2.64 -4.33
N TRP A 243 12.21 -1.62 -5.12
CA TRP A 243 13.04 -0.43 -5.27
C TRP A 243 12.63 0.75 -4.37
N HIS A 244 11.41 0.72 -3.80
CA HIS A 244 10.90 1.81 -2.98
C HIS A 244 10.64 1.33 -1.53
N GLY A 245 11.63 1.45 -0.67
CA GLY A 245 11.54 1.05 0.75
C GLY A 245 10.39 1.72 1.50
N THR A 246 9.95 2.91 1.10
CA THR A 246 8.78 3.61 1.66
C THR A 246 7.46 2.91 1.31
N ILE A 247 7.41 2.22 0.17
CA ILE A 247 6.25 1.41 -0.24
C ILE A 247 6.31 0.06 0.45
N LEU A 248 7.47 -0.59 0.44
CA LEU A 248 7.68 -1.85 1.15
C LEU A 248 7.36 -1.73 2.66
N ALA A 249 7.67 -0.59 3.29
CA ALA A 249 7.38 -0.34 4.70
C ALA A 249 5.88 -0.23 5.03
N LYS A 250 5.01 -0.23 4.02
CA LYS A 250 3.55 -0.18 4.16
C LYS A 250 2.86 -1.46 3.71
N LEU A 251 3.63 -2.40 3.15
CA LEU A 251 3.15 -3.67 2.65
C LEU A 251 3.24 -4.76 3.72
N ALA A 252 2.14 -5.45 3.98
CA ALA A 252 2.12 -6.74 4.66
C ALA A 252 1.80 -7.85 3.66
N LEU A 253 2.67 -8.85 3.60
CA LEU A 253 2.38 -10.12 2.98
C LEU A 253 1.76 -11.05 4.03
N VAL A 254 0.60 -11.61 3.71
CA VAL A 254 -0.08 -12.57 4.58
C VAL A 254 -0.10 -13.96 3.94
N PRO A 255 -0.27 -15.05 4.72
CA PRO A 255 -0.39 -16.39 4.15
C PRO A 255 -1.46 -16.44 3.07
N GLN A 256 -1.19 -17.13 1.97
CA GLN A 256 -2.04 -17.15 0.78
C GLN A 256 -3.49 -17.54 1.11
N ARG A 257 -3.70 -18.54 1.95
CA ARG A 257 -5.02 -19.03 2.37
C ARG A 257 -5.85 -18.03 3.18
N ILE A 258 -5.24 -16.98 3.71
CA ILE A 258 -5.96 -15.94 4.48
C ILE A 258 -6.75 -15.02 3.55
N LEU A 259 -6.24 -14.75 2.33
CA LEU A 259 -6.81 -13.72 1.48
C LEU A 259 -7.02 -14.15 0.01
N ASN A 260 -6.30 -15.16 -0.48
CA ASN A 260 -6.25 -15.50 -1.91
C ASN A 260 -5.92 -16.98 -2.16
N SER A 261 -6.69 -17.91 -1.54
CA SER A 261 -6.50 -19.36 -1.76
C SER A 261 -6.73 -19.72 -3.22
N TYR A 262 -5.93 -20.61 -3.80
CA TYR A 262 -6.09 -21.07 -5.17
C TYR A 262 -6.84 -22.41 -5.23
N THR A 263 -7.82 -22.51 -6.12
CA THR A 263 -8.51 -23.79 -6.34
C THR A 263 -7.61 -24.82 -6.99
N ARG A 264 -6.63 -24.36 -7.77
CA ARG A 264 -5.57 -25.19 -8.38
C ARG A 264 -4.27 -24.40 -8.40
N ASP A 265 -3.17 -25.06 -8.08
CA ASP A 265 -1.82 -24.50 -8.20
C ASP A 265 -1.00 -25.40 -9.13
N GLN A 266 -0.58 -24.86 -10.27
CA GLN A 266 0.22 -25.60 -11.27
C GLN A 266 1.66 -25.84 -10.80
N SER A 267 2.08 -25.19 -9.75
CA SER A 267 3.42 -25.30 -9.19
C SER A 267 3.65 -26.55 -8.36
N GLY A 268 2.58 -27.21 -7.97
CA GLY A 268 2.64 -28.33 -7.03
C GLY A 268 2.71 -27.91 -5.56
N ARG A 269 2.69 -26.62 -5.23
CA ARG A 269 2.54 -26.16 -3.84
C ARG A 269 1.13 -26.47 -3.34
N THR A 270 1.05 -26.83 -2.07
CA THR A 270 -0.22 -27.17 -1.41
C THR A 270 -0.61 -26.19 -0.33
N ASP A 271 0.32 -25.36 0.13
CA ASP A 271 0.13 -24.40 1.22
C ASP A 271 -0.81 -23.21 0.87
N GLY A 272 -1.01 -22.93 -0.43
CA GLY A 272 -1.94 -21.95 -0.96
C GLY A 272 -3.26 -22.51 -1.50
N ILE A 273 -3.45 -23.82 -1.46
CA ILE A 273 -4.66 -24.46 -2.00
C ILE A 273 -5.86 -24.20 -1.07
N TYR A 274 -7.00 -23.92 -1.72
CA TYR A 274 -8.27 -23.69 -1.05
C TYR A 274 -8.72 -24.90 -0.25
N VAL A 275 -9.13 -24.64 0.97
CA VAL A 275 -9.80 -25.61 1.85
C VAL A 275 -11.10 -24.98 2.34
N GLU A 276 -12.13 -25.79 2.55
CA GLU A 276 -13.40 -25.35 3.08
C GLU A 276 -13.21 -24.52 4.37
N GLY A 277 -13.84 -23.34 4.41
CA GLY A 277 -13.67 -22.35 5.48
C GLY A 277 -12.69 -21.23 5.19
N ASP A 278 -11.84 -21.33 4.15
CA ASP A 278 -11.01 -20.22 3.69
C ASP A 278 -11.87 -19.05 3.20
N PHE A 279 -11.35 -17.83 3.32
CA PHE A 279 -12.10 -16.62 3.00
C PHE A 279 -12.43 -16.49 1.51
N VAL A 280 -11.43 -16.71 0.63
CA VAL A 280 -11.53 -16.54 -0.81
C VAL A 280 -11.03 -17.79 -1.52
N ALA A 281 -11.75 -18.22 -2.56
CA ALA A 281 -11.28 -19.20 -3.54
C ALA A 281 -11.03 -18.51 -4.89
N ASN A 282 -9.79 -18.53 -5.37
CA ASN A 282 -9.40 -17.95 -6.65
C ASN A 282 -9.08 -19.04 -7.66
N PHE A 283 -9.72 -18.98 -8.81
CA PHE A 283 -9.53 -19.87 -9.96
C PHE A 283 -8.36 -19.37 -10.82
N HIS A 284 -7.26 -19.09 -10.17
CA HIS A 284 -6.06 -18.52 -10.78
C HIS A 284 -5.67 -19.25 -12.06
N GLY A 285 -5.36 -18.49 -13.11
CA GLY A 285 -4.95 -19.03 -14.40
C GLY A 285 -6.06 -19.51 -15.32
N CYS A 286 -7.33 -19.63 -14.86
CA CYS A 286 -8.43 -20.10 -15.71
C CYS A 286 -8.66 -19.23 -16.96
N GLN A 287 -8.27 -17.95 -16.94
CA GLN A 287 -8.38 -17.05 -18.11
C GLN A 287 -7.20 -17.19 -19.09
N ARG A 288 -6.10 -17.83 -18.68
CA ARG A 288 -4.87 -17.93 -19.48
C ARG A 288 -4.72 -19.30 -20.15
N ASP A 289 -5.35 -20.31 -19.58
CA ASP A 289 -5.28 -21.68 -20.04
C ASP A 289 -6.48 -21.96 -20.96
N GLU A 290 -6.23 -22.21 -22.25
CA GLU A 290 -7.26 -22.48 -23.27
C GLU A 290 -8.11 -23.71 -22.95
N ASN A 291 -7.63 -24.62 -22.11
CA ASN A 291 -8.34 -25.82 -21.68
C ASN A 291 -9.20 -25.60 -20.42
N ARG A 292 -9.26 -24.38 -19.91
CA ARG A 292 -10.01 -24.03 -18.70
C ARG A 292 -11.11 -23.02 -18.99
N ASN A 293 -12.22 -23.19 -18.29
CA ASN A 293 -13.33 -22.24 -18.34
C ASN A 293 -13.65 -21.74 -16.91
N CYS A 294 -13.39 -20.48 -16.66
CA CYS A 294 -13.60 -19.89 -15.33
C CYS A 294 -15.05 -20.02 -14.85
N GLU A 295 -16.04 -19.82 -15.72
CA GLU A 295 -17.46 -19.92 -15.38
C GLU A 295 -17.84 -21.34 -14.98
N GLU A 296 -17.42 -22.34 -15.75
CA GLU A 296 -17.69 -23.75 -15.45
C GLU A 296 -17.00 -24.22 -14.16
N GLU A 297 -15.77 -23.76 -13.93
CA GLU A 297 -15.04 -24.12 -12.71
C GLU A 297 -15.64 -23.48 -11.45
N MET A 298 -16.25 -22.30 -11.57
CA MET A 298 -16.86 -21.58 -10.44
C MET A 298 -18.28 -22.09 -10.11
N GLN A 299 -19.01 -22.64 -11.08
CA GLN A 299 -20.39 -23.09 -10.91
C GLN A 299 -20.63 -24.00 -9.70
N PRO A 300 -19.78 -24.99 -9.39
CA PRO A 300 -20.00 -25.85 -8.22
C PRO A 300 -19.88 -25.16 -6.86
N LEU A 301 -19.31 -23.93 -6.82
CA LEU A 301 -19.03 -23.17 -5.60
C LEU A 301 -19.90 -21.91 -5.46
N LEU A 302 -20.78 -21.65 -6.42
CA LEU A 302 -21.79 -20.60 -6.40
C LEU A 302 -23.07 -21.11 -5.74
#